data_843a06aa3801e319a3e429dee50bb857
#
_entry.id   843a06aa3801e319a3e429dee50bb857
#
_cell.length_a   1.000
_cell.length_b   1.000
_cell.length_c   1.000
_cell.angle_alpha   90.00
_cell.angle_beta   90.00
_cell.angle_gamma   90.00
#
_symmetry.space_group_name_H-M   'P 1'
#
loop_
_entity.id
_entity.type
_entity.pdbx_description
1 polymer ?
#
loop_
_entity_poly.entity_id
_entity_poly.type
_entity_poly.pdbx_seq_one_letter_code
_entity_poly.pdbx_strand_id
1 'polypeptide(L)'
;MRVTIVLNGRLESLPPVLSVCHALAETGHHVHLITNLIEPENAGELREKGVKITTFRKHPDIRNTSLPVRACRWLSFRWQIWNLLRKEQYDFLWIASAETALLMGKRLLKERYVLQMHELYDTYPVRIRKLKPLAQKACLVFVPELNRGRIFRAWFDLPEFPVILPNKPYRHPRKRNIPLTNEKVKSVIEGLGRDAKIVLYQGGIGKERDLRPVARAVSELGSPWKLVIQGILMGNDEYTKDFLANYEYTLVPPVPAPKHLETAAHAYIGIAAYVHDSLNTEFCAPNKIYEYTGFGLPVIANDVAGLQDTIGRYRAGICINFATADTAEIKHCLEEIDTAYSGYAACAAEFYEACDLKAIIVTAFERLRNRK
;
A
#
# COMPACT_ATOMS: atom_id res chain seq x y z
N MET A 1 7.29 -24.95 -5.37
CA MET A 1 8.64 -24.34 -5.41
C MET A 1 8.96 -23.76 -4.02
N ARG A 2 10.25 -23.67 -3.69
CA ARG A 2 10.72 -23.03 -2.45
C ARG A 2 11.05 -21.57 -2.74
N VAL A 3 10.32 -20.66 -2.10
CA VAL A 3 10.43 -19.22 -2.29
C VAL A 3 10.89 -18.56 -1.00
N THR A 4 12.02 -17.87 -1.03
CA THR A 4 12.46 -17.07 0.10
C THR A 4 12.18 -15.60 -0.16
N ILE A 5 11.23 -15.03 0.60
CA ILE A 5 10.87 -13.61 0.55
C ILE A 5 11.79 -12.84 1.48
N VAL A 6 12.44 -11.81 0.98
CA VAL A 6 13.32 -10.94 1.75
C VAL A 6 12.75 -9.52 1.78
N LEU A 7 12.48 -9.01 2.99
CA LEU A 7 11.99 -7.66 3.23
C LEU A 7 12.86 -6.94 4.27
N ASN A 8 13.50 -5.85 3.87
CA ASN A 8 14.15 -4.94 4.81
C ASN A 8 13.15 -3.92 5.35
N GLY A 9 12.35 -4.34 6.33
CA GLY A 9 11.30 -3.51 6.90
C GLY A 9 10.42 -4.28 7.86
N ARG A 10 9.37 -3.61 8.34
CA ARG A 10 8.25 -4.22 9.05
C ARG A 10 7.23 -4.69 8.00
N LEU A 11 6.73 -5.91 8.14
CA LEU A 11 5.81 -6.49 7.14
C LEU A 11 4.53 -5.66 6.99
N GLU A 12 3.94 -5.21 8.09
CA GLU A 12 2.69 -4.44 8.13
C GLU A 12 2.84 -3.04 7.50
N SER A 13 4.06 -2.54 7.39
CA SER A 13 4.34 -1.27 6.68
C SER A 13 4.30 -1.43 5.16
N LEU A 14 4.25 -2.66 4.67
CA LEU A 14 4.19 -2.99 3.24
C LEU A 14 3.13 -4.07 2.97
N PRO A 15 1.83 -3.76 3.14
CA PRO A 15 0.73 -4.71 3.03
C PRO A 15 0.71 -5.57 1.75
N PRO A 16 1.17 -5.08 0.57
CA PRO A 16 1.29 -5.91 -0.61
C PRO A 16 2.20 -7.13 -0.44
N VAL A 17 3.24 -7.04 0.40
CA VAL A 17 4.13 -8.18 0.67
C VAL A 17 3.44 -9.22 1.56
N LEU A 18 2.63 -8.78 2.52
CA LEU A 18 1.77 -9.69 3.30
C LEU A 18 0.81 -10.44 2.38
N SER A 19 0.19 -9.73 1.41
CA SER A 19 -0.66 -10.34 0.39
C SER A 19 0.07 -11.39 -0.44
N VAL A 20 1.32 -11.13 -0.85
CA VAL A 20 2.18 -12.10 -1.56
C VAL A 20 2.47 -13.32 -0.70
N CYS A 21 2.79 -13.15 0.59
CA CYS A 21 3.04 -14.27 1.50
C CYS A 21 1.83 -15.23 1.56
N HIS A 22 0.63 -14.67 1.74
CA HIS A 22 -0.61 -15.45 1.76
C HIS A 22 -0.88 -16.16 0.44
N ALA A 23 -0.79 -15.43 -0.68
CA ALA A 23 -1.05 -15.98 -2.00
C ALA A 23 -0.09 -17.13 -2.35
N LEU A 24 1.20 -16.99 -2.06
CA LEU A 24 2.19 -18.03 -2.29
C LEU A 24 1.97 -19.26 -1.42
N ALA A 25 1.64 -19.08 -0.13
CA ALA A 25 1.34 -20.19 0.77
C ALA A 25 0.10 -20.97 0.28
N GLU A 26 -0.95 -20.28 -0.13
CA GLU A 26 -2.20 -20.90 -0.60
C GLU A 26 -2.11 -21.51 -2.01
N THR A 27 -1.10 -21.15 -2.78
CA THR A 27 -0.81 -21.78 -4.09
C THR A 27 0.17 -22.94 -4.00
N GLY A 28 0.44 -23.45 -2.79
CA GLY A 28 1.23 -24.66 -2.55
C GLY A 28 2.74 -24.46 -2.68
N HIS A 29 3.23 -23.24 -2.45
CA HIS A 29 4.67 -22.98 -2.39
C HIS A 29 5.19 -23.09 -0.96
N HIS A 30 6.41 -23.60 -0.80
CA HIS A 30 7.12 -23.55 0.47
C HIS A 30 7.72 -22.14 0.64
N VAL A 31 7.12 -21.35 1.50
CA VAL A 31 7.50 -19.95 1.70
C VAL A 31 8.36 -19.77 2.94
N HIS A 32 9.48 -19.07 2.81
CA HIS A 32 10.29 -18.59 3.92
C HIS A 32 10.36 -17.06 3.89
N LEU A 33 9.75 -16.41 4.87
CA LEU A 33 9.79 -14.95 5.04
C LEU A 33 10.96 -14.54 5.92
N ILE A 34 11.84 -13.68 5.40
CA ILE A 34 12.92 -13.04 6.14
C ILE A 34 12.59 -11.54 6.23
N THR A 35 12.37 -11.03 7.43
CA THR A 35 11.98 -9.63 7.66
C THR A 35 12.63 -9.06 8.92
N ASN A 36 12.58 -7.74 9.11
CA ASN A 36 13.08 -7.13 10.34
C ASN A 36 12.09 -7.27 11.50
N LEU A 37 10.80 -7.11 11.19
CA LEU A 37 9.73 -7.13 12.19
C LEU A 37 8.42 -7.60 11.54
N ILE A 38 7.64 -8.32 12.32
CA ILE A 38 6.28 -8.76 11.98
C ILE A 38 5.45 -8.78 13.26
N GLU A 39 4.19 -8.37 13.17
CA GLU A 39 3.25 -8.48 14.29
C GLU A 39 2.99 -9.94 14.66
N PRO A 40 2.86 -10.25 15.96
CA PRO A 40 2.67 -11.62 16.45
C PRO A 40 1.47 -12.31 15.80
N GLU A 41 0.38 -11.60 15.59
CA GLU A 41 -0.85 -12.12 14.97
C GLU A 41 -0.62 -12.53 13.52
N ASN A 42 -0.07 -11.63 12.68
CA ASN A 42 0.28 -11.97 11.30
C ASN A 42 1.30 -13.11 11.21
N ALA A 43 2.25 -13.15 12.16
CA ALA A 43 3.22 -14.24 12.24
C ALA A 43 2.55 -15.58 12.58
N GLY A 44 1.58 -15.58 13.49
CA GLY A 44 0.76 -16.75 13.83
C GLY A 44 0.02 -17.28 12.62
N GLU A 45 -0.76 -16.41 11.97
CA GLU A 45 -1.55 -16.74 10.79
C GLU A 45 -0.71 -17.30 9.62
N LEU A 46 0.43 -16.70 9.35
CA LEU A 46 1.32 -17.18 8.29
C LEU A 46 1.97 -18.54 8.66
N ARG A 47 2.32 -18.77 9.93
CA ARG A 47 2.87 -20.06 10.39
C ARG A 47 1.83 -21.20 10.29
N GLU A 48 0.58 -20.91 10.62
CA GLU A 48 -0.53 -21.88 10.45
C GLU A 48 -0.66 -22.33 8.99
N LYS A 49 -0.28 -21.47 8.03
CA LYS A 49 -0.23 -21.79 6.61
C LYS A 49 1.10 -22.41 6.16
N GLY A 50 1.97 -22.76 7.09
CA GLY A 50 3.26 -23.39 6.80
C GLY A 50 4.36 -22.42 6.33
N VAL A 51 4.18 -21.10 6.49
CA VAL A 51 5.23 -20.13 6.19
C VAL A 51 6.30 -20.15 7.27
N LYS A 52 7.55 -20.46 6.90
CA LYS A 52 8.70 -20.26 7.79
C LYS A 52 8.99 -18.78 7.93
N ILE A 53 9.22 -18.30 9.16
CA ILE A 53 9.49 -16.87 9.42
C ILE A 53 10.79 -16.72 10.19
N THR A 54 11.69 -15.89 9.67
CA THR A 54 12.91 -15.46 10.36
C THR A 54 12.92 -13.95 10.50
N THR A 55 13.08 -13.47 11.74
CA THR A 55 13.23 -12.05 12.05
C THR A 55 14.60 -11.76 12.63
N PHE A 56 15.24 -10.67 12.19
CA PHE A 56 16.59 -10.30 12.65
C PHE A 56 16.64 -9.10 13.58
N ARG A 57 15.51 -8.51 13.94
CA ARG A 57 15.47 -7.34 14.81
C ARG A 57 14.44 -7.43 15.91
N LYS A 58 14.87 -6.95 17.09
CA LYS A 58 14.01 -6.70 18.26
C LYS A 58 13.75 -5.20 18.51
N HIS A 59 14.19 -4.26 17.65
CA HIS A 59 14.13 -2.83 17.97
C HIS A 59 13.15 -2.05 17.09
N PRO A 60 12.21 -1.29 17.70
CA PRO A 60 11.08 -0.71 17.01
C PRO A 60 11.38 0.57 16.21
N ASP A 61 12.32 1.43 16.51
CA ASP A 61 12.35 2.74 15.84
C ASP A 61 13.70 3.13 15.23
N ILE A 62 13.69 3.34 13.89
CA ILE A 62 14.86 3.78 13.11
C ILE A 62 14.88 5.31 12.99
N ARG A 63 13.76 6.00 13.23
CA ARG A 63 13.60 7.43 12.91
C ARG A 63 14.51 8.34 13.72
N ASN A 64 14.83 7.96 14.97
CA ASN A 64 15.63 8.75 15.91
C ASN A 64 17.07 8.27 16.09
N THR A 65 17.64 7.49 15.15
CA THR A 65 19.02 7.00 15.28
C THR A 65 19.98 7.73 14.37
N SER A 66 21.22 7.98 14.87
CA SER A 66 22.28 8.64 14.11
C SER A 66 22.67 7.86 12.83
N LEU A 67 23.19 8.55 11.83
CA LEU A 67 23.61 7.97 10.54
C LEU A 67 24.54 6.77 10.70
N PRO A 68 25.61 6.80 11.56
CA PRO A 68 26.48 5.65 11.76
C PRO A 68 25.75 4.42 12.27
N VAL A 69 24.83 4.59 13.25
CA VAL A 69 24.04 3.49 13.80
C VAL A 69 23.12 2.88 12.74
N ARG A 70 22.54 3.71 11.88
CA ARG A 70 21.73 3.24 10.73
C ARG A 70 22.58 2.43 9.75
N ALA A 71 23.78 2.90 9.42
CA ALA A 71 24.71 2.21 8.53
C ALA A 71 25.15 0.85 9.12
N CYS A 72 25.54 0.78 10.39
CA CYS A 72 25.87 -0.46 11.06
C CYS A 72 24.74 -1.47 11.07
N ARG A 73 23.50 -1.01 11.35
CA ARG A 73 22.31 -1.84 11.31
C ARG A 73 22.04 -2.38 9.90
N TRP A 74 22.21 -1.55 8.88
CA TRP A 74 22.05 -1.93 7.49
C TRP A 74 23.05 -3.01 7.07
N LEU A 75 24.33 -2.84 7.42
CA LEU A 75 25.40 -3.81 7.15
C LEU A 75 25.18 -5.11 7.92
N SER A 76 24.79 -5.04 9.20
CA SER A 76 24.47 -6.21 10.04
C SER A 76 23.31 -7.02 9.42
N PHE A 77 22.22 -6.36 9.04
CA PHE A 77 21.08 -7.06 8.44
C PHE A 77 21.45 -7.71 7.10
N ARG A 78 22.23 -7.00 6.26
CA ARG A 78 22.76 -7.56 5.01
C ARG A 78 23.62 -8.81 5.26
N TRP A 79 24.52 -8.76 6.25
CA TRP A 79 25.38 -9.88 6.60
C TRP A 79 24.57 -11.08 7.10
N GLN A 80 23.59 -10.86 7.98
CA GLN A 80 22.71 -11.89 8.51
C GLN A 80 21.90 -12.57 7.40
N ILE A 81 21.30 -11.80 6.47
CA ILE A 81 20.58 -12.36 5.31
C ILE A 81 21.49 -13.28 4.52
N TRP A 82 22.67 -12.81 4.11
CA TRP A 82 23.56 -13.61 3.28
C TRP A 82 24.09 -14.85 3.98
N ASN A 83 24.32 -14.81 5.29
CA ASN A 83 24.69 -15.97 6.06
C ASN A 83 23.56 -17.00 6.17
N LEU A 84 22.33 -16.54 6.33
CA LEU A 84 21.17 -17.41 6.33
C LEU A 84 20.96 -18.06 4.95
N LEU A 85 20.97 -17.27 3.88
CA LEU A 85 20.78 -17.76 2.51
C LEU A 85 21.81 -18.76 2.04
N ARG A 86 23.03 -18.73 2.60
CA ARG A 86 24.06 -19.78 2.32
C ARG A 86 23.68 -21.15 2.85
N LYS A 87 22.84 -21.20 3.87
CA LYS A 87 22.42 -22.44 4.56
C LYS A 87 21.03 -22.90 4.13
N GLU A 88 20.31 -22.07 3.40
CA GLU A 88 18.94 -22.34 2.95
C GLU A 88 18.93 -22.84 1.51
N GLN A 89 17.97 -23.72 1.24
CA GLN A 89 17.67 -24.17 -0.13
C GLN A 89 16.43 -23.43 -0.64
N TYR A 90 16.57 -22.70 -1.71
CA TYR A 90 15.47 -21.98 -2.39
C TYR A 90 15.60 -22.15 -3.91
N ASP A 91 14.46 -22.11 -4.58
CA ASP A 91 14.43 -22.13 -6.04
C ASP A 91 14.65 -20.72 -6.60
N PHE A 92 14.16 -19.70 -5.88
CA PHE A 92 14.47 -18.29 -6.12
C PHE A 92 14.14 -17.40 -4.90
N LEU A 93 14.68 -16.20 -4.94
CA LEU A 93 14.41 -15.15 -3.96
C LEU A 93 13.29 -14.25 -4.47
N TRP A 94 12.37 -13.86 -3.58
CA TRP A 94 11.44 -12.75 -3.81
C TRP A 94 11.98 -11.53 -3.07
N ILE A 95 12.50 -10.55 -3.79
CA ILE A 95 13.02 -9.31 -3.22
C ILE A 95 11.86 -8.32 -3.14
N ALA A 96 11.38 -8.09 -1.93
CA ALA A 96 10.09 -7.46 -1.68
C ALA A 96 10.07 -5.92 -1.80
N SER A 97 11.20 -5.27 -2.02
CA SER A 97 11.28 -3.82 -2.31
C SER A 97 12.60 -3.44 -2.96
N ALA A 98 12.62 -2.25 -3.59
CA ALA A 98 13.82 -1.66 -4.13
C ALA A 98 14.90 -1.41 -3.05
N GLU A 99 14.50 -0.97 -1.85
CA GLU A 99 15.41 -0.77 -0.71
C GLU A 99 16.07 -2.09 -0.30
N THR A 100 15.31 -3.17 -0.31
CA THR A 100 15.83 -4.52 -0.03
C THR A 100 16.83 -4.94 -1.09
N ALA A 101 16.54 -4.71 -2.38
CA ALA A 101 17.46 -4.98 -3.47
C ALA A 101 18.77 -4.19 -3.34
N LEU A 102 18.69 -2.90 -3.06
CA LEU A 102 19.86 -2.05 -2.83
C LEU A 102 20.68 -2.49 -1.61
N LEU A 103 20.02 -2.93 -0.53
CA LEU A 103 20.67 -3.47 0.66
C LEU A 103 21.43 -4.76 0.31
N MET A 104 20.84 -5.69 -0.40
CA MET A 104 21.49 -6.95 -0.79
C MET A 104 22.65 -6.71 -1.77
N GLY A 105 22.54 -5.68 -2.60
CA GLY A 105 23.61 -5.15 -3.45
C GLY A 105 24.00 -6.10 -4.58
N LYS A 106 25.20 -5.87 -5.15
CA LYS A 106 25.70 -6.59 -6.35
C LYS A 106 25.77 -8.11 -6.21
N ARG A 107 25.85 -8.64 -4.97
CA ARG A 107 25.83 -10.09 -4.75
C ARG A 107 24.53 -10.72 -5.24
N LEU A 108 23.41 -9.98 -5.21
CA LEU A 108 22.11 -10.42 -5.71
C LEU A 108 22.15 -10.81 -7.20
N LEU A 109 23.06 -10.20 -7.98
CA LEU A 109 23.25 -10.53 -9.42
C LEU A 109 23.68 -11.98 -9.68
N LYS A 110 24.16 -12.69 -8.65
CA LYS A 110 24.56 -14.11 -8.74
C LYS A 110 23.44 -15.08 -8.36
N GLU A 111 22.32 -14.55 -7.88
CA GLU A 111 21.18 -15.33 -7.43
C GLU A 111 20.07 -15.38 -8.50
N ARG A 112 19.18 -16.33 -8.37
CA ARG A 112 17.92 -16.37 -9.12
C ARG A 112 16.85 -15.67 -8.31
N TYR A 113 16.31 -14.56 -8.80
CA TYR A 113 15.36 -13.76 -8.04
C TYR A 113 14.31 -13.06 -8.89
N VAL A 114 13.21 -12.69 -8.24
CA VAL A 114 12.22 -11.72 -8.72
C VAL A 114 12.33 -10.44 -7.89
N LEU A 115 12.02 -9.30 -8.50
CA LEU A 115 12.10 -8.01 -7.85
C LEU A 115 10.72 -7.34 -7.84
N GLN A 116 10.18 -7.05 -6.65
CA GLN A 116 8.95 -6.28 -6.49
C GLN A 116 9.30 -4.82 -6.18
N MET A 117 8.77 -3.91 -6.98
CA MET A 117 9.01 -2.48 -6.85
C MET A 117 7.68 -1.76 -6.63
N HIS A 118 7.60 -0.97 -5.56
CA HIS A 118 6.36 -0.31 -5.16
C HIS A 118 6.31 1.15 -5.58
N GLU A 119 7.47 1.85 -5.55
CA GLU A 119 7.57 3.29 -5.75
C GLU A 119 8.45 3.64 -6.96
N LEU A 120 8.11 4.72 -7.65
CA LEU A 120 9.01 5.39 -8.57
C LEU A 120 10.01 6.22 -7.76
N TYR A 121 11.25 6.24 -8.15
CA TYR A 121 12.31 6.98 -7.47
C TYR A 121 12.78 8.14 -8.34
N ASP A 122 11.85 8.81 -9.04
CA ASP A 122 12.12 9.89 -10.00
C ASP A 122 12.93 11.04 -9.40
N THR A 123 12.70 11.35 -8.12
CA THR A 123 13.48 12.34 -7.37
C THR A 123 14.84 11.83 -6.85
N TYR A 124 15.17 10.54 -7.09
CA TYR A 124 16.40 9.90 -6.60
C TYR A 124 17.22 9.23 -7.72
N PRO A 125 17.83 9.97 -8.65
CA PRO A 125 18.51 9.42 -9.84
C PRO A 125 19.63 8.44 -9.53
N VAL A 126 20.31 8.61 -8.39
CA VAL A 126 21.34 7.67 -7.93
C VAL A 126 20.75 6.31 -7.57
N ARG A 127 19.56 6.27 -7.00
CA ARG A 127 18.84 5.00 -6.70
C ARG A 127 18.44 4.30 -7.98
N ILE A 128 17.86 5.03 -8.95
CA ILE A 128 17.50 4.50 -10.27
C ILE A 128 18.70 3.85 -10.94
N ARG A 129 19.85 4.55 -11.01
CA ARG A 129 21.06 4.01 -11.61
C ARG A 129 21.57 2.73 -10.93
N LYS A 130 21.48 2.65 -9.59
CA LYS A 130 21.88 1.46 -8.83
C LYS A 130 20.91 0.30 -8.97
N LEU A 131 19.62 0.57 -9.16
CA LEU A 131 18.58 -0.44 -9.33
C LEU A 131 18.57 -1.04 -10.74
N LYS A 132 18.95 -0.28 -11.77
CA LYS A 132 18.94 -0.72 -13.17
C LYS A 132 19.56 -2.11 -13.37
N PRO A 133 20.83 -2.39 -13.00
CA PRO A 133 21.41 -3.72 -13.20
C PRO A 133 20.72 -4.82 -12.39
N LEU A 134 20.16 -4.48 -11.23
CA LEU A 134 19.41 -5.43 -10.41
C LEU A 134 18.05 -5.76 -11.07
N ALA A 135 17.36 -4.78 -11.63
CA ALA A 135 16.10 -4.99 -12.33
C ALA A 135 16.30 -5.77 -13.65
N GLN A 136 17.34 -5.46 -14.41
CA GLN A 136 17.68 -6.18 -15.66
C GLN A 136 18.01 -7.66 -15.44
N LYS A 137 18.63 -8.00 -14.29
CA LYS A 137 19.02 -9.38 -13.97
C LYS A 137 17.89 -10.17 -13.31
N ALA A 138 16.86 -9.52 -12.80
CA ALA A 138 15.71 -10.20 -12.18
C ALA A 138 15.00 -11.11 -13.20
N CYS A 139 14.59 -12.31 -12.77
CA CYS A 139 13.81 -13.20 -13.62
C CYS A 139 12.46 -12.60 -14.00
N LEU A 140 11.83 -11.86 -13.08
CA LEU A 140 10.64 -11.03 -13.29
C LEU A 140 10.75 -9.78 -12.43
N VAL A 141 10.19 -8.68 -12.93
CA VAL A 141 9.96 -7.46 -12.16
C VAL A 141 8.46 -7.31 -11.94
N PHE A 142 8.03 -7.11 -10.70
CA PHE A 142 6.65 -6.85 -10.33
C PHE A 142 6.48 -5.37 -9.97
N VAL A 143 5.40 -4.77 -10.43
CA VAL A 143 5.05 -3.37 -10.18
C VAL A 143 3.55 -3.25 -9.91
N PRO A 144 3.07 -2.27 -9.13
CA PRO A 144 1.68 -2.25 -8.71
C PRO A 144 0.71 -1.67 -9.75
N GLU A 145 1.20 -1.00 -10.82
CA GLU A 145 0.37 -0.26 -11.75
C GLU A 145 1.02 -0.21 -13.15
N LEU A 146 0.17 -0.11 -14.18
CA LEU A 146 0.55 -0.21 -15.59
C LEU A 146 1.55 0.87 -16.03
N ASN A 147 1.32 2.14 -15.67
CA ASN A 147 2.20 3.24 -16.07
C ASN A 147 3.56 3.14 -15.36
N ARG A 148 3.60 2.72 -14.11
CA ARG A 148 4.86 2.35 -13.43
C ARG A 148 5.59 1.23 -14.17
N GLY A 149 4.87 0.25 -14.72
CA GLY A 149 5.44 -0.78 -15.56
C GLY A 149 6.08 -0.22 -16.83
N ARG A 150 5.41 0.71 -17.52
CA ARG A 150 5.94 1.40 -18.72
C ARG A 150 7.19 2.22 -18.40
N ILE A 151 7.13 2.98 -17.30
CA ILE A 151 8.24 3.83 -16.83
C ILE A 151 9.45 2.98 -16.46
N PHE A 152 9.30 1.94 -15.65
CA PHE A 152 10.41 1.07 -15.28
C PHE A 152 10.97 0.30 -16.45
N ARG A 153 10.13 -0.14 -17.40
CA ARG A 153 10.63 -0.75 -18.63
C ARG A 153 11.56 0.19 -19.38
N ALA A 154 11.15 1.46 -19.53
CA ALA A 154 11.95 2.47 -20.22
C ALA A 154 13.21 2.85 -19.44
N TRP A 155 13.11 3.11 -18.13
CA TRP A 155 14.26 3.52 -17.30
C TRP A 155 15.35 2.45 -17.18
N PHE A 156 14.92 1.21 -17.11
CA PHE A 156 15.84 0.08 -16.86
C PHE A 156 16.15 -0.73 -18.12
N ASP A 157 15.63 -0.37 -19.30
CA ASP A 157 15.75 -1.14 -20.54
C ASP A 157 15.39 -2.61 -20.30
N LEU A 158 14.25 -2.86 -19.67
CA LEU A 158 13.83 -4.22 -19.36
C LEU A 158 13.46 -4.97 -20.65
N PRO A 159 13.95 -6.20 -20.86
CA PRO A 159 13.65 -6.98 -22.06
C PRO A 159 12.18 -7.37 -22.13
N GLU A 160 11.55 -7.54 -20.96
CA GLU A 160 10.15 -7.87 -20.85
C GLU A 160 9.38 -6.80 -20.07
N PHE A 161 8.07 -6.75 -20.35
CA PHE A 161 7.18 -5.88 -19.59
C PHE A 161 7.03 -6.42 -18.16
N PRO A 162 7.13 -5.56 -17.12
CA PRO A 162 6.92 -5.97 -15.73
C PRO A 162 5.55 -6.62 -15.52
N VAL A 163 5.47 -7.54 -14.59
CA VAL A 163 4.20 -8.11 -14.15
C VAL A 163 3.47 -7.08 -13.31
N ILE A 164 2.24 -6.77 -13.69
CA ILE A 164 1.39 -5.88 -12.91
C ILE A 164 0.79 -6.67 -11.75
N LEU A 165 1.19 -6.34 -10.54
CA LEU A 165 0.70 -6.93 -9.29
C LEU A 165 0.13 -5.82 -8.41
N PRO A 166 -1.16 -5.50 -8.53
CA PRO A 166 -1.79 -4.42 -7.79
C PRO A 166 -1.66 -4.55 -6.27
N ASN A 167 -1.64 -3.43 -5.59
CA ASN A 167 -1.54 -3.35 -4.13
C ASN A 167 -2.85 -3.73 -3.42
N LYS A 168 -3.53 -4.74 -3.94
CA LYS A 168 -4.80 -5.27 -3.42
C LYS A 168 -4.55 -6.17 -2.22
N PRO A 169 -5.30 -6.04 -1.12
CA PRO A 169 -5.26 -7.01 -0.03
C PRO A 169 -5.69 -8.39 -0.52
N TYR A 170 -4.85 -9.42 -0.32
CA TYR A 170 -5.18 -10.80 -0.70
C TYR A 170 -6.35 -11.36 0.13
N ARG A 171 -6.40 -10.97 1.41
CA ARG A 171 -7.48 -11.29 2.32
C ARG A 171 -8.20 -10.01 2.70
N HIS A 172 -9.33 -9.77 2.10
CA HIS A 172 -10.19 -8.64 2.40
C HIS A 172 -11.51 -9.16 2.98
N PRO A 173 -12.00 -8.65 4.12
CA PRO A 173 -13.23 -9.16 4.77
C PRO A 173 -14.49 -9.00 3.92
N ARG A 174 -14.54 -8.05 3.01
CA ARG A 174 -15.64 -7.78 2.06
C ARG A 174 -16.97 -7.37 2.70
N LYS A 175 -17.19 -7.70 3.95
CA LYS A 175 -18.42 -7.36 4.67
C LYS A 175 -18.31 -5.98 5.31
N ARG A 176 -19.38 -5.20 5.19
CA ARG A 176 -19.52 -3.92 5.89
C ARG A 176 -19.81 -4.16 7.38
N ASN A 177 -19.52 -3.16 8.19
CA ASN A 177 -19.86 -3.13 9.62
C ASN A 177 -19.33 -4.35 10.39
N ILE A 178 -18.13 -4.84 10.06
CA ILE A 178 -17.47 -5.89 10.83
C ILE A 178 -17.08 -5.36 12.21
N PRO A 179 -16.96 -6.24 13.23
CA PRO A 179 -16.61 -5.83 14.58
C PRO A 179 -15.28 -5.06 14.61
N LEU A 180 -15.26 -3.97 15.37
CA LEU A 180 -14.05 -3.20 15.69
C LEU A 180 -13.34 -3.87 16.86
N THR A 181 -12.17 -4.43 16.65
CA THR A 181 -11.40 -5.16 17.68
C THR A 181 -10.54 -4.25 18.56
N ASN A 182 -10.23 -3.03 18.10
CA ASN A 182 -9.50 -2.05 18.87
C ASN A 182 -10.46 -1.14 19.63
N GLU A 183 -10.46 -1.21 20.96
CA GLU A 183 -11.42 -0.49 21.82
C GLU A 183 -11.38 1.04 21.64
N LYS A 184 -10.22 1.62 21.38
CA LYS A 184 -10.11 3.07 21.13
C LYS A 184 -10.75 3.45 19.79
N VAL A 185 -10.52 2.65 18.75
CA VAL A 185 -11.17 2.84 17.44
C VAL A 185 -12.68 2.70 17.58
N LYS A 186 -13.13 1.65 18.27
CA LYS A 186 -14.53 1.35 18.51
C LYS A 186 -15.23 2.51 19.20
N SER A 187 -14.68 2.99 20.32
CA SER A 187 -15.25 4.12 21.07
C SER A 187 -15.41 5.37 20.20
N VAL A 188 -14.44 5.66 19.34
CA VAL A 188 -14.50 6.84 18.46
C VAL A 188 -15.56 6.65 17.36
N ILE A 189 -15.55 5.51 16.66
CA ILE A 189 -16.49 5.26 15.54
C ILE A 189 -17.93 5.16 16.02
N GLU A 190 -18.18 4.42 17.11
CA GLU A 190 -19.52 4.32 17.70
C GLU A 190 -20.03 5.66 18.24
N GLY A 191 -19.13 6.52 18.74
CA GLY A 191 -19.44 7.86 19.22
C GLY A 191 -19.89 8.85 18.13
N LEU A 192 -19.64 8.56 16.84
CA LEU A 192 -20.10 9.40 15.73
C LEU A 192 -21.63 9.31 15.47
N GLY A 193 -22.27 8.27 15.99
CA GLY A 193 -23.70 8.00 15.76
C GLY A 193 -23.95 7.08 14.56
N ARG A 194 -25.09 6.40 14.57
CA ARG A 194 -25.45 5.37 13.56
C ARG A 194 -25.67 5.92 12.15
N ASP A 195 -26.11 7.17 12.06
CA ASP A 195 -26.45 7.81 10.78
C ASP A 195 -25.28 8.58 10.19
N ALA A 196 -24.11 8.55 10.82
CA ALA A 196 -22.94 9.28 10.37
C ALA A 196 -22.46 8.79 9.00
N LYS A 197 -22.38 9.71 8.03
CA LYS A 197 -21.74 9.50 6.71
C LYS A 197 -20.24 9.76 6.83
N ILE A 198 -19.49 8.70 7.13
CA ILE A 198 -18.05 8.78 7.37
C ILE A 198 -17.31 8.91 6.05
N VAL A 199 -16.67 10.05 5.83
CA VAL A 199 -15.68 10.28 4.75
C VAL A 199 -14.31 9.96 5.32
N LEU A 200 -13.74 8.81 4.95
CA LEU A 200 -12.57 8.22 5.60
C LEU A 200 -11.28 8.45 4.82
N TYR A 201 -10.28 8.98 5.48
CA TYR A 201 -8.90 8.94 5.03
C TYR A 201 -8.05 8.02 5.91
N GLN A 202 -7.32 7.09 5.29
CA GLN A 202 -6.37 6.22 5.99
C GLN A 202 -4.94 6.50 5.49
N GLY A 203 -4.02 6.84 6.40
CA GLY A 203 -2.61 7.07 6.08
C GLY A 203 -1.99 8.23 6.82
N GLY A 204 -0.77 8.58 6.44
CA GLY A 204 -0.09 9.75 6.99
C GLY A 204 -0.68 11.04 6.46
N ILE A 205 -0.84 12.04 7.33
CA ILE A 205 -1.24 13.40 6.98
C ILE A 205 0.02 14.22 6.78
N GLY A 206 0.09 14.94 5.68
CA GLY A 206 1.20 15.80 5.34
C GLY A 206 0.95 16.56 4.05
N LYS A 207 1.87 17.44 3.68
CA LYS A 207 1.79 18.29 2.49
C LYS A 207 1.48 17.51 1.20
N GLU A 208 2.01 16.29 1.07
CA GLU A 208 1.81 15.43 -0.12
C GLU A 208 0.41 14.79 -0.16
N ARG A 209 -0.41 15.01 0.85
CA ARG A 209 -1.74 14.44 1.02
C ARG A 209 -2.68 15.51 1.54
N ASP A 210 -2.85 16.59 0.77
CA ASP A 210 -3.65 17.73 1.20
C ASP A 210 -5.13 17.38 1.33
N LEU A 211 -5.61 17.36 2.56
CA LEU A 211 -7.00 17.07 2.92
C LEU A 211 -7.83 18.31 3.20
N ARG A 212 -7.23 19.52 3.21
CA ARG A 212 -7.93 20.76 3.56
C ARG A 212 -9.17 21.03 2.68
N PRO A 213 -9.12 20.83 1.35
CA PRO A 213 -10.30 21.05 0.51
C PRO A 213 -11.46 20.11 0.87
N VAL A 214 -11.18 18.83 1.10
CA VAL A 214 -12.20 17.85 1.51
C VAL A 214 -12.72 18.14 2.92
N ALA A 215 -11.84 18.57 3.85
CA ALA A 215 -12.23 18.91 5.21
C ALA A 215 -13.21 20.10 5.24
N ARG A 216 -12.96 21.15 4.44
CA ARG A 216 -13.88 22.27 4.29
C ARG A 216 -15.23 21.82 3.74
N ALA A 217 -15.24 21.05 2.67
CA ALA A 217 -16.45 20.55 2.03
C ALA A 217 -17.31 19.71 3.01
N VAL A 218 -16.68 18.79 3.76
CA VAL A 218 -17.38 17.97 4.75
C VAL A 218 -17.91 18.80 5.91
N SER A 219 -17.16 19.80 6.39
CA SER A 219 -17.62 20.73 7.45
C SER A 219 -18.82 21.54 7.00
N GLU A 220 -18.81 22.07 5.76
CA GLU A 220 -19.93 22.84 5.21
C GLU A 220 -21.19 21.99 4.92
N LEU A 221 -21.03 20.70 4.60
CA LEU A 221 -22.16 19.78 4.51
C LEU A 221 -22.84 19.54 5.87
N GLY A 222 -22.07 19.64 6.95
CA GLY A 222 -22.59 19.48 8.31
C GLY A 222 -23.07 18.05 8.59
N SER A 223 -23.97 17.92 9.59
CA SER A 223 -24.55 16.60 9.93
C SER A 223 -25.40 16.08 8.76
N PRO A 224 -25.33 14.76 8.44
CA PRO A 224 -24.62 13.68 9.15
C PRO A 224 -23.17 13.42 8.69
N TRP A 225 -22.58 14.28 7.86
CA TRP A 225 -21.25 14.08 7.31
C TRP A 225 -20.14 14.26 8.36
N LYS A 226 -19.16 13.35 8.36
CA LYS A 226 -18.03 13.36 9.29
C LYS A 226 -16.73 13.00 8.57
N LEU A 227 -15.72 13.90 8.64
CA LEU A 227 -14.37 13.57 8.22
C LEU A 227 -13.69 12.74 9.30
N VAL A 228 -13.29 11.52 8.95
CA VAL A 228 -12.55 10.63 9.84
C VAL A 228 -11.17 10.35 9.25
N ILE A 229 -10.15 10.49 10.09
CA ILE A 229 -8.77 10.26 9.71
C ILE A 229 -8.19 9.16 10.58
N GLN A 230 -7.79 8.06 9.97
CA GLN A 230 -7.04 6.99 10.65
C GLN A 230 -5.60 6.99 10.19
N GLY A 231 -4.70 7.44 11.04
CA GLY A 231 -3.31 7.51 10.64
C GLY A 231 -2.39 8.21 11.62
N ILE A 232 -1.18 8.47 11.13
CA ILE A 232 -0.14 9.15 11.89
C ILE A 232 0.04 10.55 11.32
N LEU A 233 0.06 11.54 12.19
CA LEU A 233 0.48 12.89 11.83
C LEU A 233 1.95 12.86 11.42
N MET A 234 2.22 13.12 10.15
CA MET A 234 3.57 13.05 9.59
C MET A 234 4.22 14.44 9.67
N GLY A 235 4.97 14.65 10.75
CA GLY A 235 5.80 15.85 10.87
C GLY A 235 5.22 16.93 11.76
N ASN A 236 6.03 17.97 11.93
CA ASN A 236 5.72 19.18 12.66
C ASN A 236 5.81 20.39 11.70
N ASP A 237 5.46 20.14 10.41
CA ASP A 237 5.48 21.16 9.36
C ASP A 237 4.29 22.12 9.47
N GLU A 238 4.37 23.20 8.74
CA GLU A 238 3.34 24.24 8.74
C GLU A 238 1.98 23.72 8.28
N TYR A 239 1.95 22.85 7.26
CA TYR A 239 0.72 22.23 6.78
C TYR A 239 0.02 21.43 7.88
N THR A 240 0.76 20.56 8.57
CA THR A 240 0.19 19.70 9.62
C THR A 240 -0.35 20.55 10.77
N LYS A 241 0.38 21.62 11.17
CA LYS A 241 -0.08 22.54 12.22
C LYS A 241 -1.34 23.30 11.82
N ASP A 242 -1.37 23.82 10.58
CA ASP A 242 -2.54 24.52 10.03
C ASP A 242 -3.76 23.59 10.00
N PHE A 243 -3.59 22.37 9.47
CA PHE A 243 -4.67 21.40 9.39
C PHE A 243 -5.26 21.07 10.77
N LEU A 244 -4.40 20.79 11.75
CA LEU A 244 -4.84 20.44 13.10
C LEU A 244 -5.55 21.59 13.84
N ALA A 245 -5.17 22.85 13.56
CA ALA A 245 -5.71 24.00 14.25
C ALA A 245 -7.01 24.53 13.63
N ASN A 246 -7.20 24.40 12.31
CA ASN A 246 -8.20 25.16 11.57
C ASN A 246 -9.27 24.29 10.86
N TYR A 247 -9.19 22.95 10.95
CA TYR A 247 -10.14 22.06 10.26
C TYR A 247 -10.82 21.09 11.21
N GLU A 248 -12.09 20.79 10.93
CA GLU A 248 -12.84 19.78 11.66
C GLU A 248 -12.55 18.37 11.14
N TYR A 249 -12.22 17.49 12.05
CA TYR A 249 -11.98 16.07 11.78
C TYR A 249 -12.11 15.22 13.04
N THR A 250 -12.31 13.95 12.87
CA THR A 250 -12.22 12.96 13.95
C THR A 250 -10.97 12.09 13.72
N LEU A 251 -10.06 12.11 14.68
CA LEU A 251 -8.83 11.30 14.61
C LEU A 251 -9.06 9.92 15.23
N VAL A 252 -8.76 8.89 14.46
CA VAL A 252 -8.77 7.50 14.88
C VAL A 252 -7.33 6.99 15.00
N PRO A 253 -6.96 6.28 16.06
CA PRO A 253 -5.62 5.72 16.21
C PRO A 253 -5.21 4.85 15.02
N PRO A 254 -3.93 4.88 14.62
CA PRO A 254 -3.44 3.98 13.59
C PRO A 254 -3.49 2.53 14.09
N VAL A 255 -3.94 1.64 13.23
CA VAL A 255 -3.99 0.20 13.50
C VAL A 255 -3.18 -0.53 12.41
N PRO A 256 -2.32 -1.49 12.77
CA PRO A 256 -1.55 -2.26 11.78
C PRO A 256 -2.43 -3.03 10.80
N ALA A 257 -1.94 -3.22 9.56
CA ALA A 257 -2.59 -4.12 8.61
C ALA A 257 -2.63 -5.57 9.16
N PRO A 258 -3.70 -6.33 8.91
CA PRO A 258 -4.90 -5.98 8.14
C PRO A 258 -6.04 -5.31 8.95
N LYS A 259 -5.87 -5.14 10.27
CA LYS A 259 -6.93 -4.64 11.18
C LYS A 259 -7.42 -3.22 10.87
N HIS A 260 -6.61 -2.39 10.19
CA HIS A 260 -7.04 -1.07 9.72
C HIS A 260 -8.28 -1.13 8.81
N LEU A 261 -8.54 -2.28 8.17
CA LEU A 261 -9.74 -2.52 7.35
C LEU A 261 -11.03 -2.52 8.17
N GLU A 262 -10.96 -2.79 9.48
CA GLU A 262 -12.14 -2.73 10.36
C GLU A 262 -12.75 -1.33 10.36
N THR A 263 -11.92 -0.27 10.41
CA THR A 263 -12.41 1.11 10.31
C THR A 263 -13.01 1.41 8.94
N ALA A 264 -12.37 0.95 7.86
CA ALA A 264 -12.89 1.14 6.50
C ALA A 264 -14.26 0.47 6.30
N ALA A 265 -14.53 -0.65 6.97
CA ALA A 265 -15.82 -1.32 6.90
C ALA A 265 -17.01 -0.48 7.40
N HIS A 266 -16.75 0.56 8.20
CA HIS A 266 -17.74 1.50 8.73
C HIS A 266 -17.81 2.82 7.96
N ALA A 267 -16.93 3.03 6.99
CA ALA A 267 -16.92 4.26 6.21
C ALA A 267 -18.06 4.32 5.19
N TYR A 268 -18.39 5.52 4.73
CA TYR A 268 -19.36 5.78 3.67
C TYR A 268 -18.66 6.05 2.35
N ILE A 269 -17.66 6.94 2.35
CA ILE A 269 -16.83 7.30 1.19
C ILE A 269 -15.35 7.21 1.62
N GLY A 270 -14.48 6.67 0.76
CA GLY A 270 -13.04 6.69 0.94
C GLY A 270 -12.39 7.90 0.29
N ILE A 271 -11.28 8.40 0.85
CA ILE A 271 -10.48 9.49 0.27
C ILE A 271 -9.14 8.98 -0.26
N ALA A 272 -8.81 9.33 -1.50
CA ALA A 272 -7.49 9.11 -2.09
C ALA A 272 -6.84 10.44 -2.51
N ALA A 273 -6.15 11.08 -1.57
CA ALA A 273 -5.47 12.36 -1.80
C ALA A 273 -4.01 12.16 -2.22
N TYR A 274 -3.62 12.76 -3.35
CA TYR A 274 -2.26 12.77 -3.91
C TYR A 274 -2.05 14.07 -4.68
N VAL A 275 -0.98 14.80 -4.41
CA VAL A 275 -0.67 16.05 -5.12
C VAL A 275 0.08 15.77 -6.42
N HIS A 276 0.02 16.71 -7.38
CA HIS A 276 0.74 16.65 -8.65
C HIS A 276 2.18 17.20 -8.49
N ASP A 277 3.05 16.48 -7.78
CA ASP A 277 4.41 16.97 -7.46
C ASP A 277 5.56 16.08 -7.98
N SER A 278 5.26 14.85 -8.37
CA SER A 278 6.26 13.87 -8.83
C SER A 278 5.64 12.80 -9.71
N LEU A 279 6.44 12.08 -10.49
CA LEU A 279 5.93 10.92 -11.23
C LEU A 279 5.38 9.84 -10.27
N ASN A 280 5.97 9.75 -9.07
CA ASN A 280 5.53 8.78 -8.07
C ASN A 280 4.11 9.05 -7.54
N THR A 281 3.74 10.30 -7.39
CA THR A 281 2.39 10.73 -6.98
C THR A 281 1.43 10.74 -8.16
N GLU A 282 1.86 11.21 -9.34
CA GLU A 282 1.06 11.22 -10.56
C GLU A 282 0.60 9.80 -10.99
N PHE A 283 1.52 8.83 -10.97
CA PHE A 283 1.21 7.43 -11.25
C PHE A 283 1.12 6.60 -9.96
N CYS A 284 0.41 7.13 -8.97
CA CYS A 284 0.26 6.44 -7.70
C CYS A 284 -0.51 5.12 -7.83
N ALA A 285 -0.18 4.18 -6.96
CA ALA A 285 -0.84 2.88 -6.88
C ALA A 285 -1.18 2.60 -5.40
N PRO A 286 -2.10 3.36 -4.79
CA PRO A 286 -2.36 3.26 -3.37
C PRO A 286 -3.11 1.98 -3.00
N ASN A 287 -2.75 1.38 -1.85
CA ASN A 287 -3.48 0.25 -1.28
C ASN A 287 -4.95 0.61 -1.01
N LYS A 288 -5.17 1.84 -0.52
CA LYS A 288 -6.48 2.30 -0.02
C LYS A 288 -7.60 2.24 -1.05
N ILE A 289 -7.32 2.40 -2.36
CA ILE A 289 -8.38 2.25 -3.37
C ILE A 289 -8.94 0.82 -3.38
N TYR A 290 -8.10 -0.19 -3.19
CA TYR A 290 -8.54 -1.58 -3.05
C TYR A 290 -9.12 -1.87 -1.67
N GLU A 291 -8.59 -1.24 -0.62
CA GLU A 291 -9.10 -1.36 0.75
C GLU A 291 -10.52 -0.82 0.88
N TYR A 292 -10.83 0.30 0.21
CA TYR A 292 -12.18 0.88 0.18
C TYR A 292 -13.11 0.13 -0.75
N THR A 293 -12.71 -0.06 -1.99
CA THR A 293 -13.56 -0.69 -3.02
C THR A 293 -13.85 -2.16 -2.73
N GLY A 294 -13.00 -2.84 -1.94
CA GLY A 294 -13.29 -4.16 -1.41
C GLY A 294 -14.55 -4.22 -0.55
N PHE A 295 -14.94 -3.14 0.08
CA PHE A 295 -16.21 -2.98 0.80
C PHE A 295 -17.33 -2.39 -0.08
N GLY A 296 -17.08 -2.14 -1.35
CA GLY A 296 -17.99 -1.40 -2.22
C GLY A 296 -18.10 0.08 -1.84
N LEU A 297 -17.07 0.66 -1.20
CA LEU A 297 -17.05 2.10 -0.90
C LEU A 297 -16.67 2.90 -2.14
N PRO A 298 -17.48 3.88 -2.54
CA PRO A 298 -17.06 4.90 -3.50
C PRO A 298 -15.85 5.68 -2.98
N VAL A 299 -15.07 6.23 -3.90
CA VAL A 299 -13.86 6.98 -3.55
C VAL A 299 -13.93 8.40 -4.13
N ILE A 300 -13.73 9.42 -3.29
CA ILE A 300 -13.37 10.75 -3.77
C ILE A 300 -11.85 10.85 -3.85
N ALA A 301 -11.31 11.21 -5.01
CA ALA A 301 -9.90 11.10 -5.29
C ALA A 301 -9.36 12.35 -6.00
N ASN A 302 -8.06 12.61 -5.86
CA ASN A 302 -7.38 13.55 -6.76
C ASN A 302 -7.36 13.01 -8.18
N ASP A 303 -7.29 13.92 -9.16
CA ASP A 303 -7.32 13.64 -10.60
C ASP A 303 -5.95 13.24 -11.20
N VAL A 304 -5.01 12.79 -10.35
CA VAL A 304 -3.73 12.24 -10.82
C VAL A 304 -3.95 11.00 -11.69
N ALA A 305 -3.10 10.80 -12.68
CA ALA A 305 -3.28 9.77 -13.71
C ALA A 305 -3.48 8.36 -13.14
N GLY A 306 -2.77 7.99 -12.07
CA GLY A 306 -2.94 6.68 -11.42
C GLY A 306 -4.34 6.46 -10.83
N LEU A 307 -5.02 7.51 -10.37
CA LEU A 307 -6.38 7.44 -9.83
C LEU A 307 -7.43 7.56 -10.95
N GLN A 308 -7.16 8.36 -11.97
CA GLN A 308 -8.01 8.42 -13.16
C GLN A 308 -8.06 7.08 -13.90
N ASP A 309 -6.93 6.41 -14.07
CA ASP A 309 -6.83 5.09 -14.72
C ASP A 309 -7.47 3.96 -13.91
N THR A 310 -7.75 4.19 -12.64
CA THR A 310 -8.38 3.22 -11.72
C THR A 310 -9.78 3.67 -11.32
N ILE A 311 -9.90 4.53 -10.34
CA ILE A 311 -11.19 4.99 -9.79
C ILE A 311 -12.04 5.71 -10.86
N GLY A 312 -11.44 6.63 -11.61
CA GLY A 312 -12.13 7.38 -12.66
C GLY A 312 -12.63 6.47 -13.79
N ARG A 313 -11.75 5.64 -14.34
CA ARG A 313 -12.07 4.71 -15.44
C ARG A 313 -13.19 3.73 -15.11
N TYR A 314 -13.21 3.19 -13.90
CA TYR A 314 -14.23 2.25 -13.45
C TYR A 314 -15.47 2.92 -12.87
N ARG A 315 -15.50 4.25 -12.79
CA ARG A 315 -16.57 5.00 -12.12
C ARG A 315 -16.77 4.52 -10.67
N ALA A 316 -15.69 4.09 -10.03
CA ALA A 316 -15.69 3.64 -8.64
C ALA A 316 -15.72 4.82 -7.65
N GLY A 317 -15.90 6.02 -8.13
CA GLY A 317 -15.93 7.28 -7.42
C GLY A 317 -15.70 8.45 -8.37
N ILE A 318 -15.34 9.60 -7.81
CA ILE A 318 -15.10 10.84 -8.56
C ILE A 318 -13.65 11.28 -8.35
N CYS A 319 -12.97 11.58 -9.47
CA CYS A 319 -11.65 12.18 -9.45
C CYS A 319 -11.79 13.68 -9.77
N ILE A 320 -11.28 14.52 -8.86
CA ILE A 320 -11.30 15.99 -8.97
C ILE A 320 -10.00 16.57 -8.45
N ASN A 321 -9.51 17.65 -9.04
CA ASN A 321 -8.29 18.31 -8.59
C ASN A 321 -8.50 19.07 -7.27
N PHE A 322 -8.06 18.50 -6.16
CA PHE A 322 -8.20 19.11 -4.83
C PHE A 322 -7.45 20.44 -4.68
N ALA A 323 -6.44 20.71 -5.51
CA ALA A 323 -5.67 21.95 -5.42
C ALA A 323 -6.36 23.14 -6.12
N THR A 324 -7.20 22.89 -7.11
CA THR A 324 -7.87 23.92 -7.93
C THR A 324 -9.38 23.97 -7.73
N ALA A 325 -10.00 22.86 -7.33
CA ALA A 325 -11.42 22.82 -7.06
C ALA A 325 -11.77 23.67 -5.84
N ASP A 326 -12.86 24.41 -5.95
CA ASP A 326 -13.40 25.14 -4.81
C ASP A 326 -14.21 24.21 -3.87
N THR A 327 -14.62 24.72 -2.74
CA THR A 327 -15.35 23.95 -1.73
C THR A 327 -16.71 23.47 -2.26
N ALA A 328 -17.40 24.28 -3.09
CA ALA A 328 -18.70 23.93 -3.65
C ALA A 328 -18.61 22.77 -4.65
N GLU A 329 -17.57 22.76 -5.48
CA GLU A 329 -17.31 21.65 -6.40
C GLU A 329 -17.07 20.32 -5.67
N ILE A 330 -16.27 20.32 -4.59
CA ILE A 330 -16.04 19.10 -3.80
C ILE A 330 -17.29 18.66 -3.06
N LYS A 331 -18.08 19.58 -2.52
CA LYS A 331 -19.40 19.30 -1.94
C LYS A 331 -20.30 18.62 -2.96
N HIS A 332 -20.39 19.19 -4.16
CA HIS A 332 -21.19 18.64 -5.25
C HIS A 332 -20.78 17.20 -5.58
N CYS A 333 -19.46 16.90 -5.64
CA CYS A 333 -18.98 15.53 -5.83
C CYS A 333 -19.43 14.58 -4.71
N LEU A 334 -19.38 15.01 -3.44
CA LEU A 334 -19.84 14.19 -2.32
C LEU A 334 -21.36 13.95 -2.35
N GLU A 335 -22.15 14.96 -2.71
CA GLU A 335 -23.61 14.90 -2.89
C GLU A 335 -24.01 14.05 -4.11
N GLU A 336 -23.25 14.12 -5.21
CA GLU A 336 -23.44 13.27 -6.38
C GLU A 336 -23.22 11.80 -6.04
N ILE A 337 -22.10 11.49 -5.34
CA ILE A 337 -21.84 10.12 -4.86
C ILE A 337 -22.97 9.66 -3.94
N ASP A 338 -23.46 10.52 -3.05
CA ASP A 338 -24.55 10.20 -2.13
C ASP A 338 -25.85 9.88 -2.87
N THR A 339 -26.21 10.73 -3.82
CA THR A 339 -27.45 10.58 -4.63
C THR A 339 -27.43 9.32 -5.47
N ALA A 340 -26.29 8.97 -6.07
CA ALA A 340 -26.11 7.81 -6.92
C ALA A 340 -25.32 6.66 -6.22
N TYR A 341 -25.38 6.59 -4.89
CA TYR A 341 -24.50 5.74 -4.09
C TYR A 341 -24.45 4.27 -4.54
N SER A 342 -25.62 3.68 -4.80
CA SER A 342 -25.71 2.26 -5.22
C SER A 342 -24.95 1.99 -6.55
N GLY A 343 -24.99 2.94 -7.48
CA GLY A 343 -24.27 2.86 -8.74
C GLY A 343 -22.76 2.92 -8.54
N TYR A 344 -22.28 3.90 -7.78
CA TYR A 344 -20.85 4.03 -7.46
C TYR A 344 -20.34 2.83 -6.65
N ALA A 345 -21.13 2.32 -5.70
CA ALA A 345 -20.79 1.15 -4.91
C ALA A 345 -20.67 -0.13 -5.75
N ALA A 346 -21.55 -0.32 -6.72
CA ALA A 346 -21.47 -1.43 -7.67
C ALA A 346 -20.20 -1.35 -8.53
N CYS A 347 -19.89 -0.17 -9.08
CA CYS A 347 -18.68 0.07 -9.84
C CYS A 347 -17.40 -0.10 -8.98
N ALA A 348 -17.42 0.31 -7.72
CA ALA A 348 -16.33 0.08 -6.77
C ALA A 348 -16.09 -1.43 -6.54
N ALA A 349 -17.15 -2.20 -6.37
CA ALA A 349 -17.06 -3.65 -6.25
C ALA A 349 -16.52 -4.30 -7.54
N GLU A 350 -16.97 -3.85 -8.72
CA GLU A 350 -16.47 -4.32 -10.03
C GLU A 350 -14.97 -4.03 -10.18
N PHE A 351 -14.51 -2.81 -9.86
CA PHE A 351 -13.09 -2.47 -9.86
C PHE A 351 -12.28 -3.42 -8.99
N TYR A 352 -12.77 -3.71 -7.78
CA TYR A 352 -12.08 -4.63 -6.89
C TYR A 352 -12.00 -6.04 -7.47
N GLU A 353 -13.09 -6.56 -8.07
CA GLU A 353 -13.14 -7.91 -8.65
C GLU A 353 -12.34 -8.04 -9.94
N ALA A 354 -12.13 -6.96 -10.68
CA ALA A 354 -11.34 -6.96 -11.92
C ALA A 354 -9.86 -7.39 -11.71
N CYS A 355 -9.39 -7.46 -10.47
CA CYS A 355 -8.04 -7.89 -10.12
C CYS A 355 -8.05 -9.22 -9.36
N ASP A 356 -7.50 -10.27 -9.97
CA ASP A 356 -7.24 -11.57 -9.32
C ASP A 356 -5.74 -11.73 -9.04
N LEU A 357 -5.32 -11.39 -7.81
CA LEU A 357 -3.93 -11.53 -7.36
C LEU A 357 -3.42 -12.97 -7.44
N LYS A 358 -4.28 -13.94 -7.16
CA LYS A 358 -3.90 -15.37 -7.20
C LYS A 358 -3.58 -15.79 -8.62
N ALA A 359 -4.44 -15.47 -9.57
CA ALA A 359 -4.22 -15.77 -10.98
C ALA A 359 -2.95 -15.08 -11.51
N ILE A 360 -2.69 -13.82 -11.14
CA ILE A 360 -1.46 -13.09 -11.53
C ILE A 360 -0.22 -13.83 -11.02
N ILE A 361 -0.21 -14.24 -9.74
CA ILE A 361 0.93 -14.94 -9.14
C ILE A 361 1.12 -16.31 -9.79
N VAL A 362 0.06 -17.09 -9.98
CA VAL A 362 0.13 -18.41 -10.63
C VAL A 362 0.73 -18.28 -12.03
N THR A 363 0.21 -17.38 -12.85
CA THR A 363 0.73 -17.13 -14.21
C THR A 363 2.20 -16.70 -14.20
N ALA A 364 2.59 -15.83 -13.27
CA ALA A 364 3.99 -15.41 -13.13
C ALA A 364 4.91 -16.59 -12.77
N PHE A 365 4.45 -17.50 -11.92
CA PHE A 365 5.22 -18.70 -11.54
C PHE A 365 5.32 -19.74 -12.64
N GLU A 366 4.32 -19.86 -13.48
CA GLU A 366 4.39 -20.68 -14.70
C GLU A 366 5.48 -20.15 -15.65
N ARG A 367 5.54 -18.83 -15.85
CA ARG A 367 6.62 -18.19 -16.62
C ARG A 367 8.00 -18.47 -16.02
N LEU A 368 8.14 -18.45 -14.67
CA LEU A 368 9.40 -18.76 -13.99
C LEU A 368 9.84 -20.24 -14.13
N ARG A 369 8.89 -21.18 -14.18
CA ARG A 369 9.16 -22.61 -14.39
C ARG A 369 9.70 -22.88 -15.81
N ASN A 370 9.17 -22.19 -16.80
CA ASN A 370 9.54 -22.35 -18.19
C ASN A 370 10.87 -21.68 -18.56
N ARG A 371 11.44 -20.90 -17.65
CA ARG A 371 12.77 -20.28 -17.77
C ARG A 371 13.82 -21.10 -17.02
N LYS A 372 14.21 -22.22 -17.59
CA LYS A 372 15.34 -23.01 -17.09
C LYS A 372 16.69 -22.39 -17.48
#